data_ca240fad132d41bba118180306941499
#
_entry.id   ca240fad132d41bba118180306941499
#
_cell.length_a   1.000
_cell.length_b   1.000
_cell.length_c   1.000
_cell.angle_alpha   90.00
_cell.angle_beta   90.00
_cell.angle_gamma   90.00
#
_symmetry.space_group_name_H-M   'P 1'
#
loop_
_entity.id
_entity.type
_entity.pdbx_description
1 polymer ?
#
loop_
_entity_poly.entity_id
_entity_poly.type
_entity_poly.pdbx_seq_one_letter_code
_entity_poly.pdbx_strand_id
1 'polypeptide(L)'
;NASARPDVHLADLSVGYDLTANDLITVYGLYNLMDYSRYGKIHNNKLVDGNLQPVMFRHRYNDQRQEAYAAEARWNHTFDNPKDRLDVVFNYNNFGYDEDNEYKNEKPETGKIIAEDNYYVNQDKNNYYLSVLYGKLFADDWHLRVGYIGRFKDESYHAYGNKLAAGEWQSDPQKENEYNFNRRTNLLLAALEKRWSSFYAEAGVQGELNLQKIDTRYQTDDVLEKIPMVKSTSRFHLFPRLKLGYRADKVGELALSYVQRVIRPYGSYLNVFTDRSDATHVWKGNPDLKDEMIHSVELSYSYATSAFWFSPSLYYRNKKNRIMDKVLDEGENGTIWTKENIGHSQTFGFELSATWQPIRMLSLGLSGDIYRDEIDGRTIGYDRKKSMVCGDIKGSVNISITPTTELQLDGFYISDQLTPQGKIKHRSSVNAGISQYFMHRKLRANLSINNIFNGLEETTIVDTKDLQMTQVRNRDAQVTWVTLTYNL
;
A
#
# COMPACT_ATOMS: atom_id res chain seq x y z
N ASN A 1 9.49 20.60 12.29
CA ASN A 1 8.84 21.41 11.27
C ASN A 1 9.41 21.04 9.90
N ALA A 2 8.55 20.86 8.92
CA ALA A 2 8.95 20.60 7.55
C ALA A 2 8.13 21.45 6.59
N SER A 3 8.76 21.90 5.50
CA SER A 3 8.10 22.55 4.38
C SER A 3 8.46 21.82 3.10
N ALA A 4 7.55 21.70 2.16
CA ALA A 4 7.78 21.13 0.83
C ALA A 4 7.08 21.98 -0.24
N ARG A 5 7.68 22.04 -1.42
CA ARG A 5 7.11 22.71 -2.59
C ARG A 5 7.18 21.73 -3.76
N PRO A 6 6.11 20.97 -4.02
CA PRO A 6 6.06 20.08 -5.17
C PRO A 6 5.75 20.86 -6.45
N ASP A 7 6.43 20.48 -7.52
CA ASP A 7 6.12 20.84 -8.90
C ASP A 7 5.78 19.55 -9.64
N VAL A 8 4.57 19.45 -10.21
CA VAL A 8 4.04 18.21 -10.77
C VAL A 8 3.56 18.45 -12.19
N HIS A 9 4.07 17.63 -13.11
CA HIS A 9 3.65 17.58 -14.50
C HIS A 9 3.07 16.22 -14.81
N LEU A 10 1.82 16.19 -15.27
CA LEU A 10 1.12 14.96 -15.64
C LEU A 10 0.57 15.10 -17.05
N ALA A 11 0.83 14.09 -17.88
CA ALA A 11 0.21 13.95 -19.18
C ALA A 11 -0.24 12.49 -19.38
N ASP A 12 -1.46 12.30 -19.88
CA ASP A 12 -1.96 10.99 -20.26
C ASP A 12 -2.75 11.04 -21.55
N LEU A 13 -2.77 9.92 -22.27
CA LEU A 13 -3.50 9.74 -23.50
C LEU A 13 -4.07 8.33 -23.57
N SER A 14 -5.35 8.22 -23.93
CA SER A 14 -6.00 6.94 -24.23
C SER A 14 -6.66 7.00 -25.59
N VAL A 15 -6.41 5.99 -26.42
CA VAL A 15 -7.02 5.83 -27.73
C VAL A 15 -7.63 4.45 -27.86
N GLY A 16 -8.90 4.38 -28.17
CA GLY A 16 -9.62 3.14 -28.50
C GLY A 16 -9.95 3.11 -30.01
N TYR A 17 -9.74 1.95 -30.62
CA TYR A 17 -10.01 1.73 -32.04
C TYR A 17 -10.71 0.37 -32.26
N ASP A 18 -11.90 0.40 -32.86
CA ASP A 18 -12.60 -0.79 -33.29
C ASP A 18 -11.96 -1.28 -34.60
N LEU A 19 -11.08 -2.27 -34.50
CA LEU A 19 -10.39 -2.89 -35.65
C LEU A 19 -11.39 -3.64 -36.55
N THR A 20 -12.32 -4.33 -35.89
CA THR A 20 -13.51 -4.98 -36.53
C THR A 20 -14.71 -4.82 -35.60
N ALA A 21 -15.89 -5.30 -36.01
CA ALA A 21 -17.08 -5.35 -35.14
C ALA A 21 -16.86 -6.19 -33.86
N ASN A 22 -15.84 -7.06 -33.85
CA ASN A 22 -15.54 -8.03 -32.79
C ASN A 22 -14.24 -7.72 -32.05
N ASP A 23 -13.43 -6.79 -32.54
CA ASP A 23 -12.08 -6.51 -32.04
C ASP A 23 -11.94 -5.03 -31.65
N LEU A 24 -11.75 -4.79 -30.38
CA LEU A 24 -11.40 -3.48 -29.82
C LEU A 24 -9.94 -3.48 -29.38
N ILE A 25 -9.18 -2.53 -29.88
CA ILE A 25 -7.81 -2.25 -29.38
C ILE A 25 -7.84 -0.93 -28.62
N THR A 26 -7.26 -0.94 -27.42
CA THR A 26 -7.07 0.27 -26.61
C THR A 26 -5.59 0.42 -26.30
N VAL A 27 -5.06 1.62 -26.52
CA VAL A 27 -3.70 1.99 -26.12
C VAL A 27 -3.77 3.15 -25.15
N TYR A 28 -3.04 3.05 -24.07
CA TYR A 28 -2.92 4.08 -23.04
C TYR A 28 -1.47 4.39 -22.77
N GLY A 29 -1.14 5.66 -22.59
CA GLY A 29 0.16 6.15 -22.18
C GLY A 29 0.03 7.20 -21.09
N LEU A 30 0.95 7.18 -20.12
CA LEU A 30 1.03 8.14 -19.03
C LEU A 30 2.48 8.56 -18.81
N TYR A 31 2.69 9.84 -18.59
CA TYR A 31 3.94 10.40 -18.08
C TYR A 31 3.64 11.28 -16.87
N ASN A 32 4.40 11.10 -15.79
CA ASN A 32 4.31 11.92 -14.59
C ASN A 32 5.72 12.26 -14.12
N LEU A 33 5.97 13.55 -13.93
CA LEU A 33 7.20 14.10 -13.34
C LEU A 33 6.81 14.88 -12.09
N MET A 34 7.49 14.63 -10.99
CA MET A 34 7.36 15.39 -9.76
C MET A 34 8.74 15.75 -9.23
N ASP A 35 9.00 17.04 -9.17
CA ASP A 35 10.18 17.61 -8.51
C ASP A 35 9.72 18.30 -7.23
N TYR A 36 10.42 18.08 -6.12
CA TYR A 36 10.17 18.87 -4.94
C TYR A 36 11.38 18.99 -4.03
N SER A 37 11.50 20.17 -3.42
CA SER A 37 12.49 20.48 -2.39
C SER A 37 11.80 20.49 -1.02
N ARG A 38 12.45 19.91 -0.05
CA ARG A 38 11.95 19.83 1.32
C ARG A 38 13.02 20.25 2.31
N TYR A 39 12.62 21.10 3.26
CA TYR A 39 13.42 21.38 4.44
C TYR A 39 12.74 20.80 5.68
N GLY A 40 13.52 20.17 6.55
CA GLY A 40 13.05 19.65 7.82
C GLY A 40 14.07 19.90 8.93
N LYS A 41 13.57 20.22 10.15
CA LYS A 41 14.39 20.30 11.36
C LYS A 41 13.93 19.20 12.33
N ILE A 42 14.82 18.26 12.62
CA ILE A 42 14.61 17.12 13.53
C ILE A 42 15.22 17.52 14.88
N HIS A 43 14.42 17.37 15.94
CA HIS A 43 14.85 17.65 17.32
C HIS A 43 15.14 16.33 18.01
N ASN A 44 16.39 16.07 18.35
CA ASN A 44 16.79 14.92 19.15
C ASN A 44 16.88 15.36 20.62
N ASN A 45 16.08 14.73 21.47
CA ASN A 45 16.01 15.02 22.89
C ASN A 45 16.34 13.75 23.69
N LYS A 46 16.96 13.94 24.86
CA LYS A 46 17.18 12.88 25.86
C LYS A 46 16.29 13.16 27.06
N LEU A 47 15.71 12.10 27.61
CA LEU A 47 14.96 12.21 28.87
C LEU A 47 15.95 12.12 30.02
N VAL A 48 16.06 13.20 30.81
CA VAL A 48 16.93 13.27 32.00
C VAL A 48 16.04 13.72 33.16
N ASP A 49 15.95 12.91 34.21
CA ASP A 49 15.14 13.17 35.41
C ASP A 49 13.68 13.57 35.09
N GLY A 50 13.09 12.90 34.10
CA GLY A 50 11.69 13.16 33.67
C GLY A 50 11.51 14.38 32.76
N ASN A 51 12.58 15.12 32.42
CA ASN A 51 12.53 16.29 31.53
C ASN A 51 13.22 15.98 30.19
N LEU A 52 12.58 16.40 29.07
CA LEU A 52 13.20 16.33 27.76
C LEU A 52 14.24 17.45 27.61
N GLN A 53 15.48 17.06 27.42
CA GLN A 53 16.59 17.98 27.15
C GLN A 53 17.06 17.82 25.71
N PRO A 54 17.16 18.92 24.92
CA PRO A 54 17.63 18.85 23.55
C PRO A 54 19.12 18.48 23.51
N VAL A 55 19.44 17.45 22.73
CA VAL A 55 20.82 16.97 22.55
C VAL A 55 21.40 17.46 21.23
N MET A 56 20.59 17.48 20.17
CA MET A 56 21.02 17.82 18.82
C MET A 56 19.83 18.25 17.98
N PHE A 57 20.03 19.25 17.14
CA PHE A 57 19.12 19.56 16.04
C PHE A 57 19.76 19.06 14.74
N ARG A 58 19.01 18.28 13.93
CA ARG A 58 19.44 17.84 12.62
C ARG A 58 18.60 18.55 11.56
N HIS A 59 19.25 19.39 10.77
CA HIS A 59 18.66 20.03 9.61
C HIS A 59 18.77 19.09 8.43
N ARG A 60 17.69 18.88 7.69
CA ARG A 60 17.65 18.11 6.46
C ARG A 60 17.22 19.02 5.33
N TYR A 61 18.05 19.12 4.32
CA TYR A 61 17.73 19.70 3.02
C TYR A 61 17.62 18.54 2.05
N ASN A 62 16.49 18.43 1.37
CA ASN A 62 16.20 17.31 0.53
C ASN A 62 15.64 17.80 -0.79
N ASP A 63 16.30 17.46 -1.88
CA ASP A 63 15.81 17.61 -3.24
C ASP A 63 15.47 16.23 -3.79
N GLN A 64 14.29 16.12 -4.40
CA GLN A 64 13.76 14.85 -4.86
C GLN A 64 13.12 15.00 -6.22
N ARG A 65 13.46 14.08 -7.13
CA ARG A 65 12.85 13.93 -8.43
C ARG A 65 12.22 12.53 -8.55
N GLN A 66 10.98 12.51 -8.97
CA GLN A 66 10.25 11.28 -9.29
C GLN A 66 9.78 11.34 -10.74
N GLU A 67 10.10 10.32 -11.51
CA GLU A 67 9.67 10.19 -12.89
C GLU A 67 8.95 8.85 -13.06
N ALA A 68 7.76 8.88 -13.64
CA ALA A 68 7.01 7.67 -13.90
C ALA A 68 6.39 7.70 -15.27
N TYR A 69 6.45 6.59 -15.98
CA TYR A 69 5.73 6.39 -17.21
C TYR A 69 5.10 5.01 -17.26
N ALA A 70 3.93 4.97 -17.89
CA ALA A 70 3.21 3.73 -18.12
C ALA A 70 2.74 3.65 -19.56
N ALA A 71 2.72 2.45 -20.10
CA ALA A 71 2.11 2.14 -21.38
C ALA A 71 1.27 0.86 -21.23
N GLU A 72 0.04 0.89 -21.71
CA GLU A 72 -0.83 -0.28 -21.78
C GLU A 72 -1.35 -0.47 -23.20
N ALA A 73 -1.34 -1.72 -23.65
CA ALA A 73 -2.05 -2.14 -24.86
C ALA A 73 -3.04 -3.25 -24.47
N ARG A 74 -4.28 -3.08 -24.85
CA ARG A 74 -5.36 -4.02 -24.61
C ARG A 74 -6.01 -4.41 -25.93
N TRP A 75 -6.21 -5.70 -26.13
CA TRP A 75 -7.02 -6.26 -27.20
C TRP A 75 -8.14 -7.10 -26.61
N ASN A 76 -9.38 -6.73 -26.95
CA ASN A 76 -10.57 -7.46 -26.58
C ASN A 76 -11.18 -8.03 -27.85
N HIS A 77 -11.35 -9.35 -27.91
CA HIS A 77 -12.04 -10.04 -28.99
C HIS A 77 -13.31 -10.69 -28.47
N THR A 78 -14.42 -10.44 -29.15
CA THR A 78 -15.72 -11.06 -28.88
C THR A 78 -16.03 -12.04 -30.01
N PHE A 79 -16.26 -13.30 -29.67
CA PHE A 79 -16.61 -14.34 -30.67
C PHE A 79 -18.08 -14.21 -31.12
N ASP A 80 -18.50 -15.11 -32.03
CA ASP A 80 -19.89 -15.14 -32.52
C ASP A 80 -20.93 -15.22 -31.40
N ASN A 81 -20.62 -15.98 -30.35
CA ASN A 81 -21.33 -15.89 -29.09
C ASN A 81 -20.77 -14.70 -28.26
N PRO A 82 -21.52 -13.62 -28.02
CA PRO A 82 -21.03 -12.41 -27.34
C PRO A 82 -20.64 -12.64 -25.87
N LYS A 83 -20.92 -13.83 -25.31
CA LYS A 83 -20.47 -14.24 -23.99
C LYS A 83 -19.10 -14.91 -24.01
N ASP A 84 -18.60 -15.29 -25.20
CA ASP A 84 -17.26 -15.84 -25.40
C ASP A 84 -16.30 -14.68 -25.66
N ARG A 85 -15.23 -14.57 -24.87
CA ARG A 85 -14.31 -13.43 -24.90
C ARG A 85 -12.85 -13.89 -24.80
N LEU A 86 -11.99 -13.19 -25.52
CA LEU A 86 -10.55 -13.25 -25.33
C LEU A 86 -10.07 -11.83 -25.00
N ASP A 87 -9.44 -11.69 -23.85
CA ASP A 87 -8.86 -10.43 -23.39
C ASP A 87 -7.35 -10.60 -23.28
N VAL A 88 -6.59 -9.77 -24.00
CA VAL A 88 -5.14 -9.71 -23.96
C VAL A 88 -4.75 -8.33 -23.48
N VAL A 89 -3.95 -8.26 -22.40
CA VAL A 89 -3.46 -7.00 -21.84
C VAL A 89 -1.96 -7.10 -21.67
N PHE A 90 -1.24 -6.15 -22.22
CA PHE A 90 0.15 -5.89 -21.90
C PHE A 90 0.25 -4.54 -21.22
N ASN A 91 0.93 -4.47 -20.07
CA ASN A 91 1.19 -3.23 -19.36
C ASN A 91 2.67 -3.17 -18.99
N TYR A 92 3.27 -2.00 -19.20
CA TYR A 92 4.59 -1.65 -18.73
C TYR A 92 4.50 -0.39 -17.90
N ASN A 93 5.12 -0.37 -16.74
CA ASN A 93 5.32 0.85 -15.99
C ASN A 93 6.73 0.91 -15.40
N ASN A 94 7.29 2.11 -15.45
CA ASN A 94 8.55 2.46 -14.83
C ASN A 94 8.31 3.50 -13.74
N PHE A 95 9.15 3.47 -12.72
CA PHE A 95 9.24 4.50 -11.68
C PHE A 95 10.71 4.73 -11.35
N GLY A 96 11.20 5.90 -11.70
CA GLY A 96 12.50 6.43 -11.34
C GLY A 96 12.39 7.38 -10.13
N TYR A 97 13.37 7.33 -9.26
CA TYR A 97 13.43 8.13 -8.05
C TYR A 97 14.86 8.51 -7.75
N ASP A 98 15.15 9.81 -7.73
CA ASP A 98 16.42 10.39 -7.33
C ASP A 98 16.19 11.26 -6.11
N GLU A 99 17.05 11.13 -5.11
CA GLU A 99 16.96 11.89 -3.86
C GLU A 99 18.34 12.32 -3.40
N ASP A 100 18.50 13.63 -3.22
CA ASP A 100 19.68 14.26 -2.68
C ASP A 100 19.36 14.83 -1.30
N ASN A 101 20.08 14.36 -0.28
CA ASN A 101 19.93 14.84 1.08
C ASN A 101 21.22 15.45 1.58
N GLU A 102 21.12 16.64 2.14
CA GLU A 102 22.17 17.26 2.94
C GLU A 102 21.70 17.37 4.39
N TYR A 103 22.57 17.03 5.30
CA TYR A 103 22.29 17.08 6.73
C TYR A 103 23.33 17.95 7.46
N LYS A 104 22.84 18.79 8.40
CA LYS A 104 23.70 19.59 9.30
C LYS A 104 23.24 19.37 10.73
N ASN A 105 24.15 18.88 11.57
CA ASN A 105 23.89 18.65 12.98
C ASN A 105 24.32 19.88 13.78
N GLU A 106 23.39 20.47 14.50
CA GLU A 106 23.56 21.71 15.29
C GLU A 106 23.50 21.38 16.78
N LYS A 107 24.45 21.93 17.53
CA LYS A 107 24.45 21.85 19.01
C LYS A 107 23.45 22.86 19.58
N PRO A 108 22.39 22.43 20.31
CA PRO A 108 21.30 23.32 20.74
C PRO A 108 21.74 24.52 21.57
N GLU A 109 22.74 24.35 22.47
CA GLU A 109 23.17 25.40 23.39
C GLU A 109 23.93 26.52 22.71
N THR A 110 24.59 26.25 21.60
CA THR A 110 25.52 27.21 20.95
C THR A 110 25.11 27.59 19.54
N GLY A 111 24.15 26.86 18.92
CA GLY A 111 23.82 27.01 17.51
C GLY A 111 24.94 26.61 16.54
N LYS A 112 26.02 25.99 17.03
CA LYS A 112 27.17 25.64 16.21
C LYS A 112 26.91 24.33 15.46
N ILE A 113 27.23 24.30 14.17
CA ILE A 113 27.25 23.07 13.38
C ILE A 113 28.44 22.22 13.83
N ILE A 114 28.17 20.98 14.21
CA ILE A 114 29.14 20.01 14.75
C ILE A 114 29.42 18.86 13.81
N ALA A 115 28.56 18.59 12.83
CA ALA A 115 28.78 17.59 11.79
C ALA A 115 27.94 17.94 10.54
N GLU A 116 28.48 17.60 9.39
CA GLU A 116 27.76 17.68 8.11
C GLU A 116 27.95 16.36 7.37
N ASP A 117 26.87 15.89 6.76
CA ASP A 117 26.84 14.66 5.97
C ASP A 117 25.80 14.76 4.84
N ASN A 118 25.99 13.98 3.80
CA ASN A 118 25.03 13.86 2.71
C ASN A 118 24.66 12.39 2.44
N TYR A 119 23.55 12.20 1.73
CA TYR A 119 23.06 10.89 1.37
C TYR A 119 22.26 10.99 0.06
N TYR A 120 22.66 10.23 -0.93
CA TYR A 120 22.10 10.18 -2.26
C TYR A 120 21.44 8.83 -2.49
N VAL A 121 20.26 8.84 -3.08
CA VAL A 121 19.49 7.65 -3.44
C VAL A 121 19.08 7.73 -4.88
N ASN A 122 19.38 6.68 -5.63
CA ASN A 122 18.84 6.45 -6.97
C ASN A 122 18.09 5.13 -6.97
N GLN A 123 16.86 5.14 -7.45
CA GLN A 123 16.03 3.95 -7.55
C GLN A 123 15.33 3.90 -8.90
N ASP A 124 15.35 2.74 -9.55
CA ASP A 124 14.58 2.44 -10.74
C ASP A 124 13.74 1.18 -10.54
N LYS A 125 12.49 1.21 -10.97
CA LYS A 125 11.56 0.08 -10.89
C LYS A 125 10.85 -0.10 -12.20
N ASN A 126 11.07 -1.27 -12.81
CA ASN A 126 10.41 -1.68 -14.04
C ASN A 126 9.44 -2.83 -13.75
N ASN A 127 8.19 -2.65 -14.14
CA ASN A 127 7.16 -3.67 -13.99
C ASN A 127 6.52 -3.96 -15.36
N TYR A 128 6.47 -5.23 -15.70
CA TYR A 128 5.79 -5.74 -16.89
C TYR A 128 4.67 -6.68 -16.46
N TYR A 129 3.54 -6.52 -17.09
CA TYR A 129 2.37 -7.36 -16.89
C TYR A 129 1.85 -7.84 -18.23
N LEU A 130 1.62 -9.14 -18.34
CA LEU A 130 0.95 -9.77 -19.49
C LEU A 130 -0.20 -10.60 -18.96
N SER A 131 -1.38 -10.42 -19.52
CA SER A 131 -2.55 -11.22 -19.22
C SER A 131 -3.21 -11.69 -20.50
N VAL A 132 -3.50 -12.99 -20.59
CA VAL A 132 -4.29 -13.60 -21.65
C VAL A 132 -5.41 -14.38 -20.97
N LEU A 133 -6.64 -13.91 -21.08
CA LEU A 133 -7.81 -14.50 -20.45
C LEU A 133 -8.84 -14.89 -21.50
N TYR A 134 -9.26 -16.15 -21.49
CA TYR A 134 -10.31 -16.66 -22.34
C TYR A 134 -11.50 -17.11 -21.52
N GLY A 135 -12.68 -16.63 -21.86
CA GLY A 135 -13.97 -17.03 -21.29
C GLY A 135 -14.86 -17.66 -22.34
N LYS A 136 -15.48 -18.78 -22.02
CA LYS A 136 -16.41 -19.48 -22.91
C LYS A 136 -17.65 -19.93 -22.16
N LEU A 137 -18.81 -19.65 -22.77
CA LEU A 137 -20.09 -20.19 -22.35
C LEU A 137 -20.43 -21.42 -23.20
N PHE A 138 -20.64 -22.58 -22.55
CA PHE A 138 -21.17 -23.76 -23.24
C PHE A 138 -22.67 -23.92 -22.98
N ALA A 139 -23.26 -24.98 -23.61
CA ALA A 139 -24.63 -25.39 -23.35
C ALA A 139 -24.88 -25.54 -21.84
N ASP A 140 -26.15 -25.32 -21.43
CA ASP A 140 -26.63 -25.47 -20.04
C ASP A 140 -25.95 -24.53 -19.01
N ASP A 141 -25.61 -23.30 -19.39
CA ASP A 141 -25.10 -22.26 -18.48
C ASP A 141 -23.78 -22.59 -17.77
N TRP A 142 -22.94 -23.40 -18.38
CA TRP A 142 -21.56 -23.60 -17.96
C TRP A 142 -20.65 -22.50 -18.49
N HIS A 143 -19.89 -21.87 -17.62
CA HIS A 143 -18.94 -20.83 -17.98
C HIS A 143 -17.53 -21.24 -17.59
N LEU A 144 -16.67 -21.50 -18.58
CA LEU A 144 -15.24 -21.77 -18.42
C LEU A 144 -14.46 -20.46 -18.51
N ARG A 145 -13.49 -20.29 -17.61
CA ARG A 145 -12.46 -19.26 -17.69
C ARG A 145 -11.10 -19.90 -17.55
N VAL A 146 -10.23 -19.65 -18.51
CA VAL A 146 -8.83 -20.09 -18.46
C VAL A 146 -7.92 -18.91 -18.80
N GLY A 147 -6.69 -18.92 -18.34
CA GLY A 147 -5.79 -17.85 -18.67
C GLY A 147 -4.39 -17.98 -18.12
N TYR A 148 -3.55 -17.11 -18.63
CA TYR A 148 -2.19 -16.89 -18.18
C TYR A 148 -2.01 -15.46 -17.71
N ILE A 149 -1.27 -15.28 -16.60
CA ILE A 149 -0.85 -13.97 -16.10
C ILE A 149 0.64 -14.04 -15.79
N GLY A 150 1.43 -13.22 -16.49
CA GLY A 150 2.85 -12.97 -16.23
C GLY A 150 3.04 -11.63 -15.53
N ARG A 151 3.83 -11.59 -14.46
CA ARG A 151 4.25 -10.37 -13.78
C ARG A 151 5.76 -10.42 -13.60
N PHE A 152 6.45 -9.43 -14.16
CA PHE A 152 7.89 -9.37 -14.14
C PHE A 152 8.29 -8.02 -13.55
N LYS A 153 9.12 -8.07 -12.52
CA LYS A 153 9.52 -6.90 -11.74
C LYS A 153 11.04 -6.87 -11.63
N ASP A 154 11.62 -5.75 -12.01
CA ASP A 154 13.03 -5.44 -11.85
C ASP A 154 13.16 -4.13 -11.06
N GLU A 155 13.86 -4.17 -9.94
CA GLU A 155 14.18 -3.01 -9.12
C GLU A 155 15.68 -2.90 -8.94
N SER A 156 16.22 -1.71 -9.14
CA SER A 156 17.56 -1.34 -8.74
C SER A 156 17.49 -0.21 -7.72
N TYR A 157 18.32 -0.28 -6.73
CA TYR A 157 18.48 0.73 -5.70
C TYR A 157 19.96 0.91 -5.45
N HIS A 158 20.43 2.16 -5.58
CA HIS A 158 21.78 2.56 -5.26
C HIS A 158 21.75 3.73 -4.30
N ALA A 159 22.40 3.58 -3.15
CA ALA A 159 22.55 4.64 -2.18
C ALA A 159 24.01 4.80 -1.82
N TYR A 160 24.44 6.04 -1.61
CA TYR A 160 25.79 6.38 -1.17
C TYR A 160 25.79 7.72 -0.44
N GLY A 161 26.84 8.01 0.29
CA GLY A 161 26.93 9.27 0.99
C GLY A 161 28.35 9.59 1.43
N ASN A 162 28.51 10.85 1.86
CA ASN A 162 29.78 11.37 2.37
C ASN A 162 29.57 12.02 3.73
N LYS A 163 30.64 12.19 4.47
CA LYS A 163 30.71 12.96 5.71
C LYS A 163 31.83 13.98 5.62
N LEU A 164 31.62 15.15 6.21
CA LEU A 164 32.65 16.16 6.32
C LEU A 164 33.56 15.82 7.50
N ALA A 165 34.84 15.46 7.22
CA ALA A 165 35.84 15.13 8.22
C ALA A 165 37.11 15.95 7.96
N ALA A 166 37.63 16.62 8.99
CA ALA A 166 38.82 17.48 8.90
C ALA A 166 38.75 18.59 7.82
N GLY A 167 37.53 19.05 7.47
CA GLY A 167 37.30 20.07 6.45
C GLY A 167 37.20 19.55 5.03
N GLU A 168 37.26 18.23 4.81
CA GLU A 168 37.13 17.60 3.49
C GLU A 168 35.98 16.59 3.47
N TRP A 169 35.28 16.50 2.33
CA TRP A 169 34.25 15.49 2.10
C TRP A 169 34.88 14.12 1.85
N GLN A 170 34.56 13.16 2.67
CA GLN A 170 35.02 11.78 2.57
C GLN A 170 33.85 10.85 2.38
N SER A 171 34.01 9.84 1.51
CA SER A 171 33.00 8.77 1.37
C SER A 171 32.72 8.12 2.71
N ASP A 172 31.42 7.89 2.98
CA ASP A 172 30.95 7.17 4.16
C ASP A 172 30.48 5.76 3.75
N PRO A 173 31.35 4.74 3.92
CA PRO A 173 31.03 3.39 3.49
C PRO A 173 29.78 2.80 4.13
N GLN A 174 29.39 3.25 5.33
CA GLN A 174 28.17 2.80 6.01
C GLN A 174 26.90 3.27 5.33
N LYS A 175 27.00 4.21 4.39
CA LYS A 175 25.89 4.71 3.56
C LYS A 175 25.82 4.06 2.19
N GLU A 176 26.76 3.17 1.85
CA GLU A 176 26.85 2.58 0.53
C GLU A 176 26.06 1.27 0.46
N ASN A 177 25.10 1.21 -0.45
CA ASN A 177 24.26 0.06 -0.69
C ASN A 177 23.88 -0.04 -2.19
N GLU A 178 24.24 -1.15 -2.81
CA GLU A 178 23.76 -1.55 -4.12
C GLU A 178 22.80 -2.73 -3.94
N TYR A 179 21.56 -2.59 -4.41
CA TYR A 179 20.54 -3.60 -4.26
C TYR A 179 19.76 -3.78 -5.55
N ASN A 180 19.75 -5.02 -6.07
CA ASN A 180 18.97 -5.41 -7.22
C ASN A 180 17.97 -6.51 -6.82
N PHE A 181 16.73 -6.32 -7.20
CA PHE A 181 15.64 -7.24 -6.93
C PHE A 181 14.91 -7.59 -8.22
N ASN A 182 14.86 -8.89 -8.55
CA ASN A 182 14.12 -9.39 -9.69
C ASN A 182 13.08 -10.39 -9.22
N ARG A 183 11.85 -10.26 -9.71
CA ARG A 183 10.77 -11.22 -9.48
C ARG A 183 10.06 -11.53 -10.78
N ARG A 184 9.89 -12.83 -11.05
CA ARG A 184 9.16 -13.36 -12.20
C ARG A 184 8.06 -14.26 -11.68
N THR A 185 6.80 -13.85 -11.87
CA THR A 185 5.62 -14.59 -11.43
C THR A 185 4.84 -15.03 -12.66
N ASN A 186 4.73 -16.33 -12.87
CA ASN A 186 3.94 -16.94 -13.93
C ASN A 186 2.77 -17.69 -13.33
N LEU A 187 1.55 -17.37 -13.74
CA LEU A 187 0.32 -17.89 -13.19
C LEU A 187 -0.56 -18.43 -14.31
N LEU A 188 -0.97 -19.68 -14.19
CA LEU A 188 -2.01 -20.30 -15.00
C LEU A 188 -3.26 -20.43 -14.15
N LEU A 189 -4.41 -20.11 -14.70
CA LEU A 189 -5.69 -20.22 -14.03
C LEU A 189 -6.71 -20.98 -14.86
N ALA A 190 -7.57 -21.72 -14.15
CA ALA A 190 -8.78 -22.31 -14.70
C ALA A 190 -9.90 -22.19 -13.67
N ALA A 191 -11.10 -21.84 -14.12
CA ALA A 191 -12.30 -21.79 -13.30
C ALA A 191 -13.51 -22.22 -14.13
N LEU A 192 -14.40 -22.97 -13.49
CA LEU A 192 -15.64 -23.43 -14.06
C LEU A 192 -16.80 -22.98 -13.18
N GLU A 193 -17.78 -22.31 -13.77
CA GLU A 193 -19.01 -21.87 -13.12
C GLU A 193 -20.21 -22.55 -13.78
N LYS A 194 -21.14 -23.01 -12.97
CA LYS A 194 -22.46 -23.49 -13.41
C LYS A 194 -23.53 -22.64 -12.76
N ARG A 195 -24.55 -22.28 -13.53
CA ARG A 195 -25.75 -21.57 -13.07
C ARG A 195 -26.98 -22.47 -13.21
N TRP A 196 -27.86 -22.44 -12.20
CA TRP A 196 -29.14 -23.14 -12.16
C TRP A 196 -30.22 -22.15 -11.72
N SER A 197 -30.90 -21.51 -12.63
CA SER A 197 -31.90 -20.49 -12.28
C SER A 197 -31.32 -19.47 -11.26
N SER A 198 -31.67 -19.61 -9.99
CA SER A 198 -31.20 -18.71 -8.91
C SER A 198 -29.90 -19.15 -8.23
N PHE A 199 -29.46 -20.38 -8.41
CA PHE A 199 -28.22 -20.89 -7.79
C PHE A 199 -27.05 -20.85 -8.78
N TYR A 200 -25.85 -20.69 -8.24
CA TYR A 200 -24.62 -20.90 -9.00
C TYR A 200 -23.52 -21.48 -8.13
N ALA A 201 -22.63 -22.22 -8.75
CA ALA A 201 -21.40 -22.73 -8.13
C ALA A 201 -20.21 -22.47 -9.04
N GLU A 202 -19.11 -22.00 -8.47
CA GLU A 202 -17.84 -21.79 -9.15
C GLU A 202 -16.76 -22.58 -8.44
N ALA A 203 -15.94 -23.33 -9.20
CA ALA A 203 -14.71 -23.93 -8.74
C ALA A 203 -13.57 -23.50 -9.63
N GLY A 204 -12.45 -23.11 -9.04
CA GLY A 204 -11.27 -22.68 -9.80
C GLY A 204 -9.98 -22.99 -9.08
N VAL A 205 -8.90 -23.02 -9.82
CA VAL A 205 -7.54 -23.19 -9.33
C VAL A 205 -6.59 -22.28 -10.10
N GLN A 206 -5.62 -21.75 -9.38
CA GLN A 206 -4.50 -21.02 -9.96
C GLN A 206 -3.21 -21.74 -9.57
N GLY A 207 -2.39 -22.10 -10.56
CA GLY A 207 -1.04 -22.60 -10.37
C GLY A 207 -0.04 -21.48 -10.63
N GLU A 208 0.83 -21.19 -9.68
CA GLU A 208 1.76 -20.10 -9.78
C GLU A 208 3.19 -20.52 -9.52
N LEU A 209 4.08 -20.17 -10.44
CA LEU A 209 5.53 -20.27 -10.30
C LEU A 209 6.11 -18.87 -10.06
N ASN A 210 6.69 -18.66 -8.89
CA ASN A 210 7.38 -17.43 -8.53
C ASN A 210 8.88 -17.66 -8.42
N LEU A 211 9.65 -16.96 -9.26
CA LEU A 211 11.10 -16.94 -9.26
C LEU A 211 11.55 -15.57 -8.75
N GLN A 212 12.45 -15.55 -7.77
CA GLN A 212 12.95 -14.32 -7.16
C GLN A 212 14.47 -14.38 -7.03
N LYS A 213 15.13 -13.27 -7.37
CA LYS A 213 16.57 -13.07 -7.16
C LYS A 213 16.78 -11.75 -6.42
N ILE A 214 17.63 -11.79 -5.39
CA ILE A 214 18.21 -10.65 -4.70
C ILE A 214 19.69 -10.67 -4.98
N ASP A 215 20.26 -9.52 -5.34
CA ASP A 215 21.68 -9.30 -5.51
C ASP A 215 22.01 -7.99 -4.83
N THR A 216 22.75 -8.04 -3.75
CA THR A 216 23.10 -6.85 -2.98
C THR A 216 24.57 -6.82 -2.62
N ARG A 217 25.11 -5.61 -2.56
CA ARG A 217 26.44 -5.31 -2.05
C ARG A 217 26.30 -4.20 -1.02
N TYR A 218 26.71 -4.48 0.20
CA TYR A 218 26.60 -3.56 1.32
C TYR A 218 27.81 -3.66 2.22
N GLN A 219 28.01 -2.67 3.05
CA GLN A 219 29.06 -2.64 4.04
C GLN A 219 28.47 -2.68 5.45
N THR A 220 29.18 -3.27 6.39
CA THR A 220 28.81 -3.30 7.82
C THR A 220 29.83 -2.55 8.64
N ASP A 221 29.48 -2.21 9.88
CA ASP A 221 30.38 -1.50 10.82
C ASP A 221 31.70 -2.24 11.06
N ASP A 222 31.67 -3.57 10.97
CA ASP A 222 32.82 -4.43 11.30
C ASP A 222 33.68 -4.80 10.08
N VAL A 223 33.23 -4.51 8.85
CA VAL A 223 33.88 -4.97 7.61
C VAL A 223 34.03 -3.82 6.64
N LEU A 224 35.27 -3.43 6.35
CA LEU A 224 35.62 -2.34 5.42
C LEU A 224 35.39 -2.68 3.94
N GLU A 225 35.20 -3.97 3.61
CA GLU A 225 34.93 -4.42 2.24
C GLU A 225 33.45 -4.66 2.00
N LYS A 226 32.99 -4.39 0.77
CA LYS A 226 31.60 -4.67 0.37
C LYS A 226 31.33 -6.17 0.40
N ILE A 227 30.32 -6.57 1.16
CA ILE A 227 29.87 -7.96 1.26
C ILE A 227 28.86 -8.23 0.14
N PRO A 228 29.16 -9.08 -0.84
CA PRO A 228 28.17 -9.49 -1.84
C PRO A 228 27.24 -10.56 -1.25
N MET A 229 25.95 -10.41 -1.45
CA MET A 229 24.96 -11.45 -1.15
C MET A 229 24.07 -11.67 -2.36
N VAL A 230 24.01 -12.90 -2.85
CA VAL A 230 23.06 -13.32 -3.88
C VAL A 230 22.16 -14.40 -3.33
N LYS A 231 20.83 -14.15 -3.37
CA LYS A 231 19.83 -15.12 -2.93
C LYS A 231 18.80 -15.33 -4.03
N SER A 232 18.65 -16.58 -4.48
CA SER A 232 17.63 -16.99 -5.44
C SER A 232 16.63 -17.94 -4.79
N THR A 233 15.35 -17.74 -5.06
CA THR A 233 14.28 -18.62 -4.58
C THR A 233 13.34 -18.95 -5.72
N SER A 234 12.86 -20.19 -5.74
CA SER A 234 11.80 -20.68 -6.62
C SER A 234 10.70 -21.30 -5.78
N ARG A 235 9.46 -20.85 -5.97
CA ARG A 235 8.31 -21.36 -5.20
C ARG A 235 7.15 -21.61 -6.14
N PHE A 236 6.53 -22.78 -5.98
CA PHE A 236 5.28 -23.13 -6.66
C PHE A 236 4.15 -23.19 -5.65
N HIS A 237 3.01 -22.58 -5.99
CA HIS A 237 1.81 -22.61 -5.17
C HIS A 237 0.58 -22.94 -6.01
N LEU A 238 -0.38 -23.61 -5.38
CA LEU A 238 -1.73 -23.79 -5.91
C LEU A 238 -2.70 -23.00 -5.04
N PHE A 239 -3.58 -22.23 -5.69
CA PHE A 239 -4.59 -21.37 -5.05
C PHE A 239 -5.98 -21.83 -5.48
N PRO A 240 -6.61 -22.75 -4.73
CA PRO A 240 -8.00 -23.12 -4.96
C PRO A 240 -8.95 -21.99 -4.57
N ARG A 241 -10.06 -21.90 -5.33
CA ARG A 241 -11.20 -21.04 -5.02
C ARG A 241 -12.51 -21.80 -5.25
N LEU A 242 -13.45 -21.58 -4.36
CA LEU A 242 -14.81 -22.13 -4.44
C LEU A 242 -15.79 -21.01 -4.13
N LYS A 243 -16.91 -20.95 -4.85
CA LYS A 243 -17.99 -20.04 -4.55
C LYS A 243 -19.33 -20.75 -4.79
N LEU A 244 -20.23 -20.64 -3.84
CA LEU A 244 -21.62 -21.09 -3.93
C LEU A 244 -22.49 -19.87 -3.71
N GLY A 245 -23.47 -19.63 -4.57
CA GLY A 245 -24.31 -18.46 -4.45
C GLY A 245 -25.77 -18.73 -4.82
N TYR A 246 -26.61 -17.93 -4.21
CA TYR A 246 -28.02 -17.81 -4.54
C TYR A 246 -28.33 -16.36 -4.89
N ARG A 247 -28.93 -16.12 -6.05
CA ARG A 247 -29.33 -14.80 -6.54
C ARG A 247 -30.78 -14.81 -7.01
N ALA A 248 -31.56 -13.89 -6.49
CA ALA A 248 -32.92 -13.65 -6.97
C ALA A 248 -33.21 -12.14 -6.99
N ASP A 249 -33.87 -11.65 -8.04
CA ASP A 249 -34.03 -10.22 -8.34
C ASP A 249 -34.61 -9.38 -7.19
N LYS A 250 -35.53 -9.98 -6.38
CA LYS A 250 -36.18 -9.28 -5.27
C LYS A 250 -35.53 -9.55 -3.90
N VAL A 251 -34.59 -10.47 -3.82
CA VAL A 251 -34.00 -10.95 -2.56
C VAL A 251 -32.52 -10.55 -2.46
N GLY A 252 -31.89 -10.31 -3.60
CA GLY A 252 -30.45 -10.03 -3.66
C GLY A 252 -29.61 -11.27 -3.89
N GLU A 253 -28.35 -11.23 -3.51
CA GLU A 253 -27.39 -12.32 -3.65
C GLU A 253 -26.79 -12.71 -2.30
N LEU A 254 -26.90 -13.99 -1.96
CA LEU A 254 -26.18 -14.61 -0.85
C LEU A 254 -25.09 -15.52 -1.42
N ALA A 255 -23.85 -15.38 -0.96
CA ALA A 255 -22.73 -16.20 -1.43
C ALA A 255 -21.82 -16.66 -0.30
N LEU A 256 -21.43 -17.94 -0.35
CA LEU A 256 -20.38 -18.52 0.46
C LEU A 256 -19.15 -18.73 -0.41
N SER A 257 -18.02 -18.22 -0.02
CA SER A 257 -16.78 -18.35 -0.78
C SER A 257 -15.62 -18.86 0.08
N TYR A 258 -14.74 -19.62 -0.54
CA TYR A 258 -13.43 -19.98 -0.03
C TYR A 258 -12.37 -19.56 -1.05
N VAL A 259 -11.31 -18.93 -0.59
CA VAL A 259 -10.18 -18.53 -1.43
C VAL A 259 -8.86 -18.65 -0.66
N GLN A 260 -7.85 -19.18 -1.31
CA GLN A 260 -6.47 -19.12 -0.86
C GLN A 260 -5.72 -18.01 -1.60
N ARG A 261 -4.95 -17.21 -0.86
CA ARG A 261 -4.16 -16.08 -1.39
C ARG A 261 -2.75 -16.08 -0.81
N VAL A 262 -1.86 -15.36 -1.47
CA VAL A 262 -0.48 -15.14 -1.01
C VAL A 262 -0.17 -13.65 -0.94
N ILE A 263 0.51 -13.23 0.13
CA ILE A 263 1.17 -11.93 0.24
C ILE A 263 2.68 -12.18 0.23
N ARG A 264 3.39 -11.52 -0.68
CA ARG A 264 4.84 -11.63 -0.81
C ARG A 264 5.55 -10.46 -0.18
N PRO A 265 6.73 -10.68 0.41
CA PRO A 265 7.55 -9.58 0.87
C PRO A 265 7.82 -8.60 -0.27
N TYR A 266 7.77 -7.30 0.00
CA TYR A 266 8.27 -6.29 -0.95
C TYR A 266 9.79 -6.41 -1.11
N GLY A 267 10.33 -5.96 -2.24
CA GLY A 267 11.78 -5.95 -2.48
C GLY A 267 12.54 -5.24 -1.37
N SER A 268 12.08 -4.07 -0.95
CA SER A 268 12.67 -3.28 0.13
C SER A 268 12.71 -3.99 1.49
N TYR A 269 11.77 -4.92 1.77
CA TYR A 269 11.79 -5.71 3.01
C TYR A 269 12.89 -6.78 3.05
N LEU A 270 13.46 -7.08 1.89
CA LEU A 270 14.46 -8.12 1.71
C LEU A 270 15.89 -7.57 1.64
N ASN A 271 16.06 -6.25 1.56
CA ASN A 271 17.36 -5.61 1.51
C ASN A 271 18.02 -5.64 2.89
N VAL A 272 19.14 -6.35 3.02
CA VAL A 272 19.86 -6.55 4.29
C VAL A 272 20.59 -5.32 4.80
N PHE A 273 20.70 -4.29 3.98
CA PHE A 273 21.34 -3.04 4.36
C PHE A 273 20.64 -2.40 5.56
N THR A 274 21.42 -1.89 6.51
CA THR A 274 20.92 -1.15 7.66
C THR A 274 20.92 0.34 7.30
N ASP A 275 19.73 0.85 6.99
CA ASP A 275 19.54 2.27 6.66
C ASP A 275 19.49 3.10 7.95
N ARG A 276 20.51 3.93 8.16
CA ARG A 276 20.68 4.85 9.28
C ARG A 276 20.54 6.32 8.85
N SER A 277 19.96 6.57 7.67
CA SER A 277 19.73 7.93 7.18
C SER A 277 18.83 8.75 8.11
N ASP A 278 17.88 8.10 8.77
CA ASP A 278 17.08 8.63 9.87
C ASP A 278 17.49 7.96 11.19
N ALA A 279 18.23 8.71 12.03
CA ALA A 279 18.70 8.20 13.33
C ALA A 279 17.55 7.80 14.29
N THR A 280 16.33 8.32 14.06
CA THR A 280 15.14 8.00 14.86
C THR A 280 14.36 6.80 14.33
N HIS A 281 14.67 6.34 13.12
CA HIS A 281 13.99 5.25 12.43
C HIS A 281 14.95 4.45 11.56
N VAL A 282 15.84 3.74 12.23
CA VAL A 282 16.77 2.83 11.57
C VAL A 282 16.00 1.63 11.03
N TRP A 283 16.23 1.30 9.76
CA TRP A 283 15.55 0.21 9.08
C TRP A 283 16.54 -0.84 8.59
N LYS A 284 16.19 -2.12 8.76
CA LYS A 284 16.95 -3.25 8.21
C LYS A 284 15.98 -4.27 7.62
N GLY A 285 16.18 -4.65 6.38
CA GLY A 285 15.37 -5.70 5.76
C GLY A 285 15.78 -7.10 6.20
N ASN A 286 14.90 -8.07 5.94
CA ASN A 286 15.08 -9.48 6.28
C ASN A 286 14.96 -10.33 5.01
N PRO A 287 16.07 -10.83 4.45
CA PRO A 287 16.09 -11.62 3.21
C PRO A 287 15.51 -13.03 3.38
N ASP A 288 15.24 -13.47 4.62
CA ASP A 288 14.70 -14.78 4.93
C ASP A 288 13.17 -14.81 5.02
N LEU A 289 12.52 -13.69 4.75
CA LEU A 289 11.07 -13.60 4.74
C LEU A 289 10.44 -14.61 3.77
N LYS A 290 9.46 -15.33 4.30
CA LYS A 290 8.62 -16.28 3.57
C LYS A 290 7.34 -15.60 3.12
N ASP A 291 6.72 -16.16 2.10
CA ASP A 291 5.39 -15.72 1.65
C ASP A 291 4.35 -15.97 2.75
N GLU A 292 3.50 -14.98 2.98
CA GLU A 292 2.33 -15.10 3.85
C GLU A 292 1.20 -15.76 3.07
N MET A 293 0.67 -16.88 3.61
CA MET A 293 -0.43 -17.62 3.01
C MET A 293 -1.73 -17.36 3.78
N ILE A 294 -2.79 -17.00 3.06
CA ILE A 294 -4.09 -16.65 3.63
C ILE A 294 -5.16 -17.60 3.10
N HIS A 295 -5.83 -18.30 4.01
CA HIS A 295 -7.07 -19.05 3.74
C HIS A 295 -8.24 -18.22 4.24
N SER A 296 -9.17 -17.88 3.37
CA SER A 296 -10.34 -17.06 3.69
C SER A 296 -11.62 -17.80 3.36
N VAL A 297 -12.53 -17.83 4.33
CA VAL A 297 -13.94 -18.23 4.14
C VAL A 297 -14.78 -17.00 4.39
N GLU A 298 -15.74 -16.72 3.52
CA GLU A 298 -16.59 -15.54 3.60
C GLU A 298 -18.03 -15.88 3.21
N LEU A 299 -18.97 -15.48 4.05
CA LEU A 299 -20.41 -15.47 3.77
C LEU A 299 -20.81 -14.02 3.53
N SER A 300 -21.16 -13.69 2.30
CA SER A 300 -21.55 -12.34 1.90
C SER A 300 -23.01 -12.30 1.43
N TYR A 301 -23.66 -11.18 1.70
CA TYR A 301 -24.97 -10.87 1.15
C TYR A 301 -24.89 -9.52 0.45
N SER A 302 -25.58 -9.36 -0.67
CA SER A 302 -25.71 -8.05 -1.33
C SER A 302 -27.12 -7.82 -1.83
N TYR A 303 -27.62 -6.63 -1.61
CA TYR A 303 -28.92 -6.18 -2.07
C TYR A 303 -28.83 -4.77 -2.63
N ALA A 304 -29.46 -4.54 -3.75
CA ALA A 304 -29.44 -3.23 -4.41
C ALA A 304 -30.84 -2.87 -4.94
N THR A 305 -31.19 -1.60 -4.75
CA THR A 305 -32.33 -0.92 -5.40
C THR A 305 -31.80 0.34 -6.07
N SER A 306 -32.68 1.12 -6.70
CA SER A 306 -32.30 2.43 -7.25
C SER A 306 -31.83 3.45 -6.21
N ALA A 307 -32.25 3.31 -4.95
CA ALA A 307 -31.97 4.26 -3.86
C ALA A 307 -31.08 3.70 -2.76
N PHE A 308 -30.85 2.40 -2.71
CA PHE A 308 -30.17 1.74 -1.61
C PHE A 308 -29.34 0.57 -2.11
N TRP A 309 -28.09 0.50 -1.65
CA TRP A 309 -27.21 -0.65 -1.79
C TRP A 309 -26.68 -1.04 -0.41
N PHE A 310 -26.65 -2.35 -0.13
CA PHE A 310 -26.25 -2.90 1.16
C PHE A 310 -25.52 -4.21 0.95
N SER A 311 -24.33 -4.34 1.56
CA SER A 311 -23.47 -5.52 1.40
C SER A 311 -22.76 -5.85 2.72
N PRO A 312 -23.37 -6.65 3.62
CA PRO A 312 -22.70 -7.22 4.77
C PRO A 312 -21.94 -8.51 4.42
N SER A 313 -20.87 -8.77 5.14
CA SER A 313 -20.19 -10.07 5.10
C SER A 313 -19.66 -10.50 6.47
N LEU A 314 -19.64 -11.82 6.69
CA LEU A 314 -18.96 -12.48 7.79
C LEU A 314 -17.77 -13.23 7.21
N TYR A 315 -16.61 -13.08 7.82
CA TYR A 315 -15.41 -13.73 7.31
C TYR A 315 -14.56 -14.35 8.41
N TYR A 316 -13.85 -15.42 8.02
CA TYR A 316 -12.78 -16.02 8.78
C TYR A 316 -11.53 -16.13 7.93
N ARG A 317 -10.40 -15.62 8.43
CA ARG A 317 -9.09 -15.64 7.75
C ARG A 317 -8.06 -16.32 8.64
N ASN A 318 -7.42 -17.36 8.11
CA ASN A 318 -6.27 -18.01 8.74
C ASN A 318 -5.02 -17.66 7.93
N LYS A 319 -4.02 -17.07 8.59
CA LYS A 319 -2.79 -16.58 7.97
C LYS A 319 -1.60 -17.36 8.53
N LYS A 320 -0.78 -17.91 7.63
CA LYS A 320 0.51 -18.54 7.95
C LYS A 320 1.64 -17.63 7.51
N ASN A 321 2.70 -17.57 8.31
CA ASN A 321 3.87 -16.73 8.05
C ASN A 321 3.50 -15.24 7.85
N ARG A 322 2.56 -14.72 8.63
CA ARG A 322 2.14 -13.31 8.53
C ARG A 322 3.36 -12.40 8.67
N ILE A 323 3.53 -11.48 7.72
CA ILE A 323 4.65 -10.52 7.70
C ILE A 323 4.25 -9.31 8.53
N MET A 324 4.99 -9.04 9.62
CA MET A 324 4.71 -7.92 10.52
C MET A 324 5.98 -7.18 10.91
N ASP A 325 5.82 -5.94 11.38
CA ASP A 325 6.91 -5.15 11.95
C ASP A 325 7.40 -5.76 13.25
N LYS A 326 8.73 -5.73 13.42
CA LYS A 326 9.43 -6.07 14.64
C LYS A 326 10.46 -4.97 14.95
N VAL A 327 10.49 -4.53 16.17
CA VAL A 327 11.46 -3.57 16.67
C VAL A 327 12.48 -4.32 17.51
N LEU A 328 13.74 -4.11 17.20
CA LEU A 328 14.89 -4.66 17.92
C LEU A 328 15.54 -3.55 18.74
N ASP A 329 15.95 -3.87 19.95
CA ASP A 329 16.74 -2.99 20.80
C ASP A 329 18.23 -3.16 20.47
N GLU A 330 18.94 -2.09 20.15
CA GLU A 330 20.39 -2.03 19.97
C GLU A 330 21.10 -1.34 21.15
N GLY A 331 20.45 -1.22 22.29
CA GLY A 331 20.98 -0.57 23.47
C GLY A 331 21.25 0.92 23.25
N GLU A 332 22.50 1.36 23.41
CA GLU A 332 22.88 2.77 23.24
C GLU A 332 22.72 3.28 21.80
N ASN A 333 22.66 2.40 20.80
CA ASN A 333 22.47 2.73 19.39
C ASN A 333 21.00 2.93 19.01
N GLY A 334 20.06 2.75 19.96
CA GLY A 334 18.64 2.95 19.74
C GLY A 334 17.90 1.70 19.29
N THR A 335 16.99 1.84 18.32
CA THR A 335 16.13 0.74 17.85
C THR A 335 16.21 0.54 16.35
N ILE A 336 16.17 -0.73 15.91
CA ILE A 336 16.06 -1.12 14.51
C ILE A 336 14.66 -1.66 14.24
N TRP A 337 14.05 -1.16 13.18
CA TRP A 337 12.81 -1.69 12.62
C TRP A 337 13.13 -2.71 11.53
N THR A 338 12.45 -3.84 11.56
CA THR A 338 12.55 -4.89 10.55
C THR A 338 11.21 -5.56 10.31
N LYS A 339 11.12 -6.45 9.34
CA LYS A 339 9.98 -7.34 9.13
C LYS A 339 10.33 -8.75 9.57
N GLU A 340 9.35 -9.44 10.16
CA GLU A 340 9.47 -10.82 10.60
C GLU A 340 8.23 -11.62 10.19
N ASN A 341 8.39 -12.93 9.92
CA ASN A 341 7.25 -13.82 9.77
C ASN A 341 6.79 -14.32 11.13
N ILE A 342 5.61 -13.92 11.58
CA ILE A 342 4.93 -14.55 12.71
C ILE A 342 4.22 -15.83 12.24
N GLY A 343 4.26 -16.90 13.05
CA GLY A 343 3.82 -18.25 12.64
C GLY A 343 2.37 -18.30 12.17
N HIS A 344 1.43 -18.01 13.06
CA HIS A 344 0.00 -18.06 12.80
C HIS A 344 -0.74 -16.83 13.28
N SER A 345 -1.72 -16.41 12.51
CA SER A 345 -2.67 -15.38 12.89
C SER A 345 -4.06 -15.76 12.38
N GLN A 346 -5.08 -15.48 13.18
CA GLN A 346 -6.48 -15.75 12.85
C GLN A 346 -7.28 -14.46 13.02
N THR A 347 -8.17 -14.22 12.07
CA THR A 347 -9.06 -13.06 12.11
C THR A 347 -10.48 -13.54 11.83
N PHE A 348 -11.42 -13.23 12.72
CA PHE A 348 -12.85 -13.41 12.49
C PHE A 348 -13.51 -12.04 12.57
N GLY A 349 -14.29 -11.68 11.56
CA GLY A 349 -14.86 -10.35 11.46
C GLY A 349 -16.18 -10.26 10.72
N PHE A 350 -16.79 -9.09 10.86
CA PHE A 350 -17.98 -8.66 10.16
C PHE A 350 -17.67 -7.36 9.45
N GLU A 351 -17.92 -7.33 8.15
CA GLU A 351 -17.76 -6.15 7.29
C GLU A 351 -19.12 -5.70 6.78
N LEU A 352 -19.33 -4.41 6.69
CA LEU A 352 -20.53 -3.79 6.13
C LEU A 352 -20.14 -2.68 5.18
N SER A 353 -20.76 -2.68 4.00
CA SER A 353 -20.76 -1.52 3.11
C SER A 353 -22.21 -1.20 2.70
N ALA A 354 -22.58 0.08 2.74
CA ALA A 354 -23.90 0.56 2.39
C ALA A 354 -23.84 1.95 1.73
N THR A 355 -24.70 2.16 0.76
CA THR A 355 -24.97 3.47 0.18
C THR A 355 -26.48 3.69 0.15
N TRP A 356 -26.91 4.86 0.58
CA TRP A 356 -28.31 5.23 0.64
C TRP A 356 -28.54 6.62 0.08
N GLN A 357 -29.45 6.72 -0.89
CA GLN A 357 -29.88 7.96 -1.50
C GLN A 357 -31.38 8.17 -1.25
N PRO A 358 -31.77 8.62 -0.01
CA PRO A 358 -33.18 8.77 0.35
C PRO A 358 -33.92 9.78 -0.51
N ILE A 359 -33.23 10.81 -0.95
CA ILE A 359 -33.70 11.83 -1.88
C ILE A 359 -32.59 12.19 -2.87
N ARG A 360 -32.94 12.79 -4.00
CA ARG A 360 -31.97 13.15 -5.06
C ARG A 360 -30.86 14.09 -4.60
N MET A 361 -31.10 14.87 -3.54
CA MET A 361 -30.16 15.85 -3.01
C MET A 361 -29.20 15.26 -1.97
N LEU A 362 -29.46 14.06 -1.43
CA LEU A 362 -28.69 13.48 -0.32
C LEU A 362 -28.22 12.08 -0.67
N SER A 363 -26.90 11.85 -0.61
CA SER A 363 -26.29 10.54 -0.69
C SER A 363 -25.44 10.29 0.57
N LEU A 364 -25.68 9.15 1.21
CA LEU A 364 -25.00 8.67 2.41
C LEU A 364 -24.22 7.42 2.07
N GLY A 365 -22.95 7.37 2.47
CA GLY A 365 -22.11 6.20 2.36
C GLY A 365 -21.63 5.76 3.75
N LEU A 366 -21.63 4.46 4.00
CA LEU A 366 -21.11 3.85 5.21
C LEU A 366 -20.35 2.60 4.84
N SER A 367 -19.13 2.45 5.35
CA SER A 367 -18.40 1.19 5.34
C SER A 367 -17.68 0.99 6.66
N GLY A 368 -17.53 -0.24 7.08
CA GLY A 368 -16.81 -0.55 8.31
C GLY A 368 -16.57 -2.04 8.47
N ASP A 369 -15.59 -2.33 9.29
CA ASP A 369 -15.15 -3.66 9.64
C ASP A 369 -14.95 -3.74 11.16
N ILE A 370 -15.47 -4.79 11.78
CA ILE A 370 -15.19 -5.13 13.18
C ILE A 370 -14.70 -6.57 13.23
N TYR A 371 -13.55 -6.79 13.84
CA TYR A 371 -12.94 -8.10 13.84
C TYR A 371 -12.12 -8.36 15.11
N ARG A 372 -12.06 -9.62 15.48
CA ARG A 372 -11.09 -10.11 16.45
C ARG A 372 -9.86 -10.61 15.70
N ASP A 373 -8.71 -9.99 15.95
CA ASP A 373 -7.40 -10.42 15.47
C ASP A 373 -6.68 -11.19 16.58
N GLU A 374 -6.12 -12.34 16.24
CA GLU A 374 -5.31 -13.18 17.13
C GLU A 374 -3.96 -13.45 16.48
N ILE A 375 -2.87 -13.18 17.21
CA ILE A 375 -1.49 -13.35 16.76
C ILE A 375 -0.81 -14.37 17.68
N ASP A 376 -0.19 -15.39 17.10
CA ASP A 376 0.67 -16.34 17.82
C ASP A 376 2.14 -15.93 17.62
N GLY A 377 2.67 -15.16 18.58
CA GLY A 377 4.05 -14.66 18.56
C GLY A 377 5.09 -15.63 19.14
N ARG A 378 4.72 -16.84 19.56
CA ARG A 378 5.65 -17.81 20.18
C ARG A 378 6.78 -18.24 19.26
N THR A 379 6.54 -18.22 17.94
CA THR A 379 7.56 -18.56 16.93
C THR A 379 8.66 -17.52 16.79
N ILE A 380 8.46 -16.31 17.32
CA ILE A 380 9.43 -15.19 17.28
C ILE A 380 9.85 -14.74 18.69
N GLY A 381 9.72 -15.64 19.67
CA GLY A 381 10.24 -15.45 21.04
C GLY A 381 9.28 -14.81 22.03
N TYR A 382 7.98 -14.70 21.72
CA TYR A 382 6.97 -14.22 22.67
C TYR A 382 6.28 -15.35 23.40
N ASP A 383 6.04 -15.19 24.70
CA ASP A 383 5.57 -16.27 25.59
C ASP A 383 4.13 -16.72 25.32
N ARG A 384 3.32 -15.92 24.62
CA ARG A 384 1.88 -16.17 24.49
C ARG A 384 1.25 -15.64 23.21
N LYS A 385 0.08 -16.17 22.90
CA LYS A 385 -0.84 -15.58 21.93
C LYS A 385 -1.42 -14.28 22.47
N LYS A 386 -1.56 -13.28 21.60
CA LYS A 386 -2.26 -12.02 21.87
C LYS A 386 -3.51 -11.93 21.02
N SER A 387 -4.58 -11.37 21.54
CA SER A 387 -5.78 -11.07 20.76
C SER A 387 -6.37 -9.72 21.12
N MET A 388 -7.00 -9.07 20.14
CA MET A 388 -7.66 -7.78 20.30
C MET A 388 -8.88 -7.73 19.38
N VAL A 389 -9.93 -7.03 19.83
CA VAL A 389 -11.02 -6.61 18.94
C VAL A 389 -10.62 -5.28 18.33
N CYS A 390 -10.58 -5.26 17.00
CA CYS A 390 -10.20 -4.11 16.19
C CYS A 390 -11.37 -3.77 15.25
N GLY A 391 -11.34 -2.60 14.64
CA GLY A 391 -12.30 -2.24 13.62
C GLY A 391 -12.01 -0.88 13.03
N ASP A 392 -12.65 -0.62 11.91
CA ASP A 392 -12.69 0.69 11.30
C ASP A 392 -14.11 1.01 10.81
N ILE A 393 -14.37 2.30 10.73
CA ILE A 393 -15.61 2.84 10.15
C ILE A 393 -15.28 4.04 9.29
N LYS A 394 -15.91 4.12 8.12
CA LYS A 394 -15.82 5.25 7.19
C LYS A 394 -17.23 5.71 6.85
N GLY A 395 -17.45 7.00 6.90
CA GLY A 395 -18.72 7.61 6.54
C GLY A 395 -18.54 8.72 5.53
N SER A 396 -19.51 8.88 4.63
CA SER A 396 -19.59 10.02 3.72
C SER A 396 -21.01 10.54 3.60
N VAL A 397 -21.12 11.85 3.48
CA VAL A 397 -22.37 12.58 3.25
C VAL A 397 -22.16 13.55 2.09
N ASN A 398 -22.94 13.39 1.02
CA ASN A 398 -22.92 14.31 -0.11
C ASN A 398 -24.31 14.97 -0.21
N ILE A 399 -24.33 16.29 -0.23
CA ILE A 399 -25.54 17.10 -0.28
C ILE A 399 -25.48 18.03 -1.49
N SER A 400 -26.40 17.87 -2.44
CA SER A 400 -26.61 18.84 -3.50
C SER A 400 -27.53 19.93 -3.00
N ILE A 401 -26.98 21.00 -2.42
CA ILE A 401 -27.73 22.12 -1.83
C ILE A 401 -28.54 22.84 -2.92
N THR A 402 -27.92 23.01 -4.09
CA THR A 402 -28.55 23.52 -5.30
C THR A 402 -28.08 22.69 -6.51
N PRO A 403 -28.64 22.85 -7.72
CA PRO A 403 -28.10 22.19 -8.90
C PRO A 403 -26.65 22.50 -9.24
N THR A 404 -26.09 23.54 -8.61
CA THR A 404 -24.71 24.01 -8.84
C THR A 404 -23.87 24.05 -7.60
N THR A 405 -24.41 23.72 -6.40
CA THR A 405 -23.67 23.76 -5.13
C THR A 405 -23.72 22.38 -4.47
N GLU A 406 -22.57 21.80 -4.21
CA GLU A 406 -22.43 20.50 -3.58
C GLU A 406 -21.59 20.62 -2.29
N LEU A 407 -22.08 20.06 -1.19
CA LEU A 407 -21.35 19.89 0.07
C LEU A 407 -21.00 18.42 0.24
N GLN A 408 -19.75 18.16 0.59
CA GLN A 408 -19.24 16.84 0.91
C GLN A 408 -18.65 16.85 2.33
N LEU A 409 -19.03 15.84 3.12
CA LEU A 409 -18.40 15.51 4.39
C LEU A 409 -17.98 14.05 4.31
N ASP A 410 -16.76 13.74 4.70
CA ASP A 410 -16.30 12.37 4.85
C ASP A 410 -15.39 12.24 6.06
N GLY A 411 -15.33 11.05 6.60
CA GLY A 411 -14.47 10.78 7.74
C GLY A 411 -14.30 9.31 8.00
N PHE A 412 -13.29 8.99 8.79
CA PHE A 412 -13.03 7.64 9.25
C PHE A 412 -12.53 7.63 10.70
N TYR A 413 -12.72 6.48 11.31
CA TYR A 413 -12.13 6.10 12.59
C TYR A 413 -11.56 4.69 12.45
N ILE A 414 -10.32 4.49 12.90
CA ILE A 414 -9.65 3.20 12.98
C ILE A 414 -9.34 2.99 14.46
N SER A 415 -9.78 1.87 15.03
CA SER A 415 -9.51 1.52 16.43
C SER A 415 -8.04 1.15 16.67
N ASP A 416 -7.67 0.89 17.90
CA ASP A 416 -6.39 0.28 18.24
C ASP A 416 -6.18 -1.01 17.42
N GLN A 417 -4.96 -1.23 16.91
CA GLN A 417 -4.58 -2.37 16.09
C GLN A 417 -3.51 -3.21 16.79
N LEU A 418 -3.69 -4.52 16.80
CA LEU A 418 -2.77 -5.46 17.43
C LEU A 418 -1.46 -5.57 16.64
N THR A 419 -0.33 -5.49 17.35
CA THR A 419 1.00 -5.83 16.82
C THR A 419 1.64 -6.94 17.65
N PRO A 420 2.65 -7.66 17.13
CA PRO A 420 3.34 -8.69 17.90
C PRO A 420 3.91 -8.18 19.21
N GLN A 421 4.42 -6.95 19.22
CA GLN A 421 5.13 -6.35 20.37
C GLN A 421 4.27 -5.39 21.19
N GLY A 422 3.03 -5.07 20.75
CA GLY A 422 2.16 -4.11 21.44
C GLY A 422 0.94 -3.74 20.62
N LYS A 423 0.78 -2.46 20.30
CA LYS A 423 -0.36 -1.96 19.52
C LYS A 423 -0.04 -0.64 18.81
N ILE A 424 -0.80 -0.37 17.76
CA ILE A 424 -0.93 0.97 17.17
C ILE A 424 -2.22 1.55 17.72
N LYS A 425 -2.19 2.77 18.26
CA LYS A 425 -3.38 3.45 18.79
C LYS A 425 -4.35 3.84 17.69
N HIS A 426 -5.57 4.07 18.10
CA HIS A 426 -6.63 4.58 17.23
C HIS A 426 -6.27 5.92 16.59
N ARG A 427 -6.84 6.15 15.41
CA ARG A 427 -6.73 7.41 14.67
C ARG A 427 -8.02 7.70 13.92
N SER A 428 -8.26 8.98 13.65
CA SER A 428 -9.44 9.42 12.91
C SER A 428 -9.16 10.64 12.06
N SER A 429 -9.96 10.83 11.02
CA SER A 429 -9.96 12.06 10.23
C SER A 429 -11.38 12.41 9.83
N VAL A 430 -11.66 13.71 9.77
CA VAL A 430 -12.88 14.27 9.20
C VAL A 430 -12.48 15.34 8.21
N ASN A 431 -13.06 15.27 7.01
CA ASN A 431 -12.82 16.19 5.92
C ASN A 431 -14.15 16.85 5.52
N ALA A 432 -14.09 18.09 5.05
CA ALA A 432 -15.24 18.79 4.49
C ALA A 432 -14.85 19.50 3.21
N GLY A 433 -15.77 19.57 2.26
CA GLY A 433 -15.57 20.28 1.01
C GLY A 433 -16.86 20.89 0.48
N ILE A 434 -16.75 22.05 -0.13
CA ILE A 434 -17.84 22.68 -0.86
C ILE A 434 -17.40 22.96 -2.29
N SER A 435 -18.24 22.56 -3.25
CA SER A 435 -18.03 22.82 -4.68
C SER A 435 -19.12 23.71 -5.21
N GLN A 436 -18.73 24.73 -5.99
CA GLN A 436 -19.64 25.59 -6.72
C GLN A 436 -19.32 25.54 -8.20
N TYR A 437 -20.35 25.27 -9.02
CA TYR A 437 -20.25 25.26 -10.48
C TYR A 437 -20.78 26.58 -11.04
N PHE A 438 -20.04 27.11 -12.03
CA PHE A 438 -20.34 28.33 -12.78
C PHE A 438 -20.35 28.04 -14.29
N MET A 439 -20.78 29.01 -15.10
CA MET A 439 -20.70 28.97 -16.57
C MET A 439 -21.30 27.69 -17.18
N HIS A 440 -22.52 27.32 -16.78
CA HIS A 440 -23.17 26.08 -17.22
C HIS A 440 -22.34 24.84 -16.93
N ARG A 441 -21.72 24.78 -15.72
CA ARG A 441 -20.84 23.70 -15.23
C ARG A 441 -19.46 23.61 -15.89
N LYS A 442 -19.06 24.60 -16.71
CA LYS A 442 -17.70 24.65 -17.30
C LYS A 442 -16.62 25.01 -16.27
N LEU A 443 -16.95 25.85 -15.30
CA LEU A 443 -16.00 26.21 -14.21
C LEU A 443 -16.51 25.64 -12.90
N ARG A 444 -15.64 24.90 -12.20
CA ARG A 444 -15.85 24.40 -10.85
C ARG A 444 -14.83 25.05 -9.90
N ALA A 445 -15.32 25.70 -8.86
CA ALA A 445 -14.51 26.10 -7.71
C ALA A 445 -14.77 25.15 -6.57
N ASN A 446 -13.73 24.64 -5.95
CA ASN A 446 -13.80 23.76 -4.77
C ASN A 446 -12.94 24.33 -3.65
N LEU A 447 -13.52 24.38 -2.46
CA LEU A 447 -12.81 24.64 -1.20
C LEU A 447 -12.95 23.39 -0.33
N SER A 448 -11.84 22.81 0.11
CA SER A 448 -11.87 21.66 1.01
C SER A 448 -10.87 21.81 2.16
N ILE A 449 -11.23 21.23 3.30
CA ILE A 449 -10.40 21.17 4.50
C ILE A 449 -10.28 19.71 4.90
N ASN A 450 -9.05 19.22 4.92
CA ASN A 450 -8.73 17.85 5.32
C ASN A 450 -8.27 17.83 6.76
N ASN A 451 -8.59 16.73 7.46
CA ASN A 451 -8.18 16.46 8.83
C ASN A 451 -8.54 17.61 9.79
N ILE A 452 -9.82 18.04 9.76
CA ILE A 452 -10.35 19.22 10.49
C ILE A 452 -9.99 19.19 12.00
N PHE A 453 -9.97 18.01 12.61
CA PHE A 453 -9.70 17.83 14.04
C PHE A 453 -8.25 17.39 14.34
N ASN A 454 -7.36 17.35 13.33
CA ASN A 454 -5.96 16.94 13.46
C ASN A 454 -5.77 15.56 14.13
N GLY A 455 -6.66 14.62 13.84
CA GLY A 455 -6.71 13.29 14.48
C GLY A 455 -5.87 12.19 13.78
N LEU A 456 -5.00 12.56 12.84
CA LEU A 456 -4.15 11.62 12.09
C LEU A 456 -2.80 11.32 12.75
N GLU A 457 -2.70 11.53 14.06
CA GLU A 457 -1.52 11.11 14.80
C GLU A 457 -1.43 9.58 14.87
N GLU A 458 -0.32 9.02 14.42
CA GLU A 458 -0.02 7.59 14.53
C GLU A 458 0.88 7.34 15.73
N THR A 459 0.35 6.68 16.76
CA THR A 459 1.09 6.30 17.96
C THR A 459 1.30 4.79 17.99
N THR A 460 2.55 4.35 17.89
CA THR A 460 2.95 2.94 18.05
C THR A 460 3.49 2.72 19.46
N ILE A 461 2.93 1.72 20.15
CA ILE A 461 3.39 1.29 21.47
C ILE A 461 4.01 -0.08 21.31
N VAL A 462 5.28 -0.20 21.68
CA VAL A 462 5.99 -1.45 21.90
C VAL A 462 6.07 -1.66 23.40
N ASP A 463 5.59 -2.81 23.86
CA ASP A 463 5.57 -3.18 25.28
C ASP A 463 5.90 -4.66 25.40
N THR A 464 7.19 -4.93 25.54
CA THR A 464 7.77 -6.26 25.77
C THR A 464 8.54 -6.27 27.06
N LYS A 465 9.04 -7.44 27.46
CA LYS A 465 9.86 -7.57 28.65
C LYS A 465 11.17 -6.78 28.55
N ASP A 466 11.75 -6.71 27.35
CA ASP A 466 13.09 -6.19 27.12
C ASP A 466 13.07 -4.79 26.49
N LEU A 467 11.94 -4.36 25.89
CA LEU A 467 11.81 -3.07 25.20
C LEU A 467 10.45 -2.44 25.49
N GLN A 468 10.47 -1.23 26.03
CA GLN A 468 9.31 -0.35 26.15
C GLN A 468 9.54 0.94 25.34
N MET A 469 8.70 1.18 24.33
CA MET A 469 8.85 2.32 23.45
C MET A 469 7.47 2.88 23.06
N THR A 470 7.37 4.19 23.00
CA THR A 470 6.24 4.88 22.36
C THR A 470 6.78 5.77 21.25
N GLN A 471 6.34 5.51 20.03
CA GLN A 471 6.66 6.34 18.87
C GLN A 471 5.41 7.09 18.44
N VAL A 472 5.50 8.40 18.33
CA VAL A 472 4.42 9.29 17.86
C VAL A 472 4.84 9.91 16.53
N ARG A 473 4.00 9.77 15.51
CA ARG A 473 4.18 10.37 14.19
C ARG A 473 2.97 11.21 13.81
N ASN A 474 3.19 12.47 13.54
CA ASN A 474 2.18 13.35 12.98
C ASN A 474 2.65 13.79 11.60
N ARG A 475 2.11 13.18 10.54
CA ARG A 475 2.52 13.42 9.15
C ARG A 475 1.61 14.39 8.43
N ASP A 476 0.32 14.34 8.73
CA ASP A 476 -0.71 15.02 7.96
C ASP A 476 -1.39 16.07 8.84
N ALA A 477 -0.85 17.28 8.80
CA ALA A 477 -1.47 18.43 9.40
C ALA A 477 -2.83 18.73 8.76
N GLN A 478 -3.63 19.58 9.39
CA GLN A 478 -4.80 20.17 8.78
C GLN A 478 -4.40 20.95 7.52
N VAL A 479 -5.00 20.61 6.37
CA VAL A 479 -4.70 21.23 5.07
C VAL A 479 -5.96 21.77 4.43
N THR A 480 -5.89 23.02 3.97
CA THR A 480 -6.95 23.65 3.19
C THR A 480 -6.55 23.72 1.72
N TRP A 481 -7.42 23.27 0.83
CA TRP A 481 -7.24 23.30 -0.61
C TRP A 481 -8.27 24.19 -1.28
N VAL A 482 -7.79 25.01 -2.22
CA VAL A 482 -8.63 25.74 -3.17
C VAL A 482 -8.31 25.23 -4.57
N THR A 483 -9.30 24.70 -5.26
CA THR A 483 -9.13 24.13 -6.59
C THR A 483 -10.08 24.82 -7.59
N LEU A 484 -9.56 25.23 -8.72
CA LEU A 484 -10.33 25.73 -9.86
C LEU A 484 -10.14 24.78 -11.03
N THR A 485 -11.24 24.26 -11.57
CA THR A 485 -11.23 23.37 -12.72
C THR A 485 -12.08 23.96 -13.84
N TYR A 486 -11.51 24.09 -15.02
CA TYR A 486 -12.24 24.56 -16.20
C TYR A 486 -12.30 23.45 -17.26
N ASN A 487 -13.51 23.13 -17.71
CA ASN A 487 -13.77 22.15 -18.76
C ASN A 487 -14.02 22.91 -20.08
N LEU A 488 -13.22 22.60 -21.08
CA LEU A 488 -13.26 23.22 -22.41
C LEU A 488 -14.51 22.84 -23.22
#